data_0268410b49c20bd720ef47eaec66a976
#
_entry.id   0268410b49c20bd720ef47eaec66a976
#
_cell.length_a   1.000
_cell.length_b   1.000
_cell.length_c   1.000
_cell.angle_alpha   90.00
_cell.angle_beta   90.00
_cell.angle_gamma   90.00
#
_symmetry.space_group_name_H-M   'P 1'
#
loop_
_entity.id
_entity.type
_entity.pdbx_description
1 polymer ?
#
loop_
_entity_poly.entity_id
_entity_poly.type
_entity_poly.pdbx_seq_one_letter_code
_entity_poly.pdbx_strand_id
1 'polypeptide(L)'
;MVHLVESPAIAMLDVQVDFDGGSRRDPAGKAGLASMMAAQLENGVAARGSQPSLDENALGEAWADLGAQFGASAGTDRLSFTLRTLSEPDLLAKAVALAARQIGEPAFLDVVWQRDKQKVLASLKEADTRPSTLAGRAYSQAVYGNHPYGYEMTAASVANVSVPDMRAFYTASVVACRARINLVGAINRGQAEQIASALLAQLPQVACASLPTLAPVAEVAPLGQPVQQTIAFDAAQAQVLVGQPGYKRNDPAFFTMLVGNYILGGGGFVSRLMNEVREKRGLTYGVYSSFAPGLHAGAFTVSLQTRPDQAAAALAVTRQVIQEFVASGPTEAEVKAAKDNLIGGFALLIDSNRKLLGNISNIAWNDLPLDYLDTWQARVEKVTATDIKAAMAAKLQPDKMVTVVLGAKP
;
A
#
# COMPACT_ATOMS: atom_id res chain seq x y z
N MET A 1 -6.81 -8.63 17.84
CA MET A 1 -5.55 -8.15 18.47
C MET A 1 -5.62 -6.64 18.55
N VAL A 2 -5.24 -6.05 19.69
CA VAL A 2 -5.30 -4.58 19.92
C VAL A 2 -3.91 -4.08 20.31
N HIS A 3 -3.44 -3.04 19.62
CA HIS A 3 -2.18 -2.34 19.93
C HIS A 3 -2.50 -0.89 20.27
N LEU A 4 -1.88 -0.37 21.34
CA LEU A 4 -2.04 0.99 21.79
C LEU A 4 -0.68 1.68 21.95
N VAL A 5 -0.60 2.92 21.49
CA VAL A 5 0.44 3.86 21.89
C VAL A 5 -0.25 5.06 22.53
N GLU A 6 0.00 5.24 23.82
CA GLU A 6 -0.47 6.41 24.56
C GLU A 6 0.32 7.64 24.11
N SER A 7 -0.36 8.66 23.60
CA SER A 7 0.22 9.92 23.11
C SER A 7 -0.61 11.10 23.63
N PRO A 8 -0.37 11.54 24.88
CA PRO A 8 -1.21 12.53 25.55
C PRO A 8 -0.93 13.99 25.12
N ALA A 9 0.07 14.23 24.28
CA ALA A 9 0.48 15.58 23.90
C ALA A 9 -0.62 16.40 23.18
N ILE A 10 -1.52 15.72 22.49
CA ILE A 10 -2.66 16.34 21.79
C ILE A 10 -3.90 15.54 22.16
N ALA A 11 -4.99 16.22 22.54
CA ALA A 11 -6.27 15.59 22.94
C ALA A 11 -7.00 14.98 21.72
N MET A 12 -6.36 14.06 21.02
CA MET A 12 -6.87 13.37 19.83
C MET A 12 -6.61 11.88 19.91
N LEU A 13 -7.42 11.13 19.17
CA LEU A 13 -7.28 9.71 18.96
C LEU A 13 -7.29 9.41 17.46
N ASP A 14 -6.32 8.64 17.01
CA ASP A 14 -6.29 8.01 15.70
C ASP A 14 -6.43 6.48 15.87
N VAL A 15 -7.37 5.87 15.16
CA VAL A 15 -7.64 4.43 15.19
C VAL A 15 -7.55 3.87 13.77
N GLN A 16 -6.99 2.68 13.65
CA GLN A 16 -7.07 1.88 12.41
C GLN A 16 -7.50 0.47 12.74
N VAL A 17 -8.53 -0.01 12.03
CA VAL A 17 -9.02 -1.39 12.11
C VAL A 17 -8.75 -2.07 10.77
N ASP A 18 -7.95 -3.12 10.79
CA ASP A 18 -7.52 -3.84 9.60
C ASP A 18 -8.13 -5.24 9.53
N PHE A 19 -8.55 -5.63 8.33
CA PHE A 19 -9.06 -6.96 8.00
C PHE A 19 -8.36 -7.53 6.77
N ASP A 20 -8.27 -8.84 6.67
CA ASP A 20 -7.76 -9.55 5.48
C ASP A 20 -8.80 -9.54 4.35
N GLY A 21 -8.95 -8.39 3.71
CA GLY A 21 -9.93 -8.07 2.67
C GLY A 21 -9.37 -7.10 1.62
N GLY A 22 -8.06 -7.15 1.35
CA GLY A 22 -7.42 -6.38 0.29
C GLY A 22 -7.64 -6.96 -1.11
N SER A 23 -7.19 -6.23 -2.13
CA SER A 23 -7.41 -6.58 -3.55
C SER A 23 -6.79 -7.92 -3.97
N ARG A 24 -5.80 -8.45 -3.22
CA ARG A 24 -5.29 -9.81 -3.45
C ARG A 24 -6.34 -10.91 -3.21
N ARG A 25 -7.47 -10.56 -2.61
CA ARG A 25 -8.63 -11.43 -2.39
C ARG A 25 -9.69 -11.29 -3.47
N ASP A 26 -9.53 -10.37 -4.41
CA ASP A 26 -10.47 -10.20 -5.51
C ASP A 26 -10.52 -11.47 -6.36
N PRO A 27 -11.72 -11.95 -6.75
CA PRO A 27 -11.83 -13.01 -7.76
C PRO A 27 -11.21 -12.55 -9.08
N ALA A 28 -10.55 -13.45 -9.83
CA ALA A 28 -9.81 -13.13 -11.06
C ALA A 28 -10.62 -12.32 -12.09
N GLY A 29 -11.91 -12.52 -12.21
CA GLY A 29 -12.76 -11.74 -13.14
C GLY A 29 -13.39 -10.47 -12.55
N LYS A 30 -13.06 -10.13 -11.29
CA LYS A 30 -13.66 -9.01 -10.53
C LYS A 30 -12.59 -8.14 -9.87
N ALA A 31 -11.44 -7.97 -10.51
CA ALA A 31 -10.38 -7.10 -10.04
C ALA A 31 -10.91 -5.69 -9.75
N GLY A 32 -10.60 -5.14 -8.58
CA GLY A 32 -11.14 -3.89 -8.07
C GLY A 32 -12.33 -4.05 -7.12
N LEU A 33 -12.86 -5.28 -6.90
CA LEU A 33 -14.00 -5.53 -6.01
C LEU A 33 -13.75 -4.97 -4.60
N ALA A 34 -12.60 -5.27 -4.00
CA ALA A 34 -12.25 -4.77 -2.66
C ALA A 34 -12.24 -3.23 -2.60
N SER A 35 -11.63 -2.58 -3.60
CA SER A 35 -11.55 -1.11 -3.65
C SER A 35 -12.92 -0.46 -3.86
N MET A 36 -13.72 -1.01 -4.78
CA MET A 36 -15.07 -0.51 -5.03
C MET A 36 -16.00 -0.74 -3.84
N MET A 37 -15.90 -1.90 -3.18
CA MET A 37 -16.63 -2.22 -1.96
C MET A 37 -16.23 -1.25 -0.83
N ALA A 38 -14.94 -0.98 -0.64
CA ALA A 38 -14.48 -0.04 0.37
C ALA A 38 -15.04 1.38 0.14
N ALA A 39 -15.06 1.86 -1.11
CA ALA A 39 -15.65 3.15 -1.45
C ALA A 39 -17.17 3.21 -1.15
N GLN A 40 -17.90 2.10 -1.28
CA GLN A 40 -19.33 2.07 -0.94
C GLN A 40 -19.62 2.12 0.57
N LEU A 41 -18.62 1.88 1.42
CA LEU A 41 -18.78 1.97 2.89
C LEU A 41 -18.95 3.41 3.38
N GLU A 42 -18.61 4.40 2.57
CA GLU A 42 -18.78 5.83 2.87
C GLU A 42 -20.13 6.39 2.39
N ASN A 43 -20.90 5.59 1.66
CA ASN A 43 -22.13 6.04 0.99
C ASN A 43 -23.41 5.78 1.81
N GLY A 44 -23.27 5.53 3.11
CA GLY A 44 -24.40 5.42 4.03
C GLY A 44 -24.39 4.17 4.90
N VAL A 45 -25.27 4.18 5.88
CA VAL A 45 -25.53 3.06 6.81
C VAL A 45 -27.00 2.64 6.78
N ALA A 46 -27.23 1.35 6.92
CA ALA A 46 -28.59 0.80 6.98
C ALA A 46 -29.29 1.14 8.31
N ALA A 47 -30.62 1.07 8.31
CA ALA A 47 -31.38 1.13 9.55
C ALA A 47 -31.19 -0.12 10.39
N ARG A 48 -31.14 0.04 11.73
CA ARG A 48 -31.06 -1.07 12.68
C ARG A 48 -31.86 -0.78 13.96
N GLY A 49 -32.85 -1.59 14.25
CA GLY A 49 -33.75 -1.37 15.39
C GLY A 49 -34.41 0.01 15.29
N SER A 50 -34.27 0.83 16.33
CA SER A 50 -34.77 2.22 16.37
C SER A 50 -33.86 3.24 15.67
N GLN A 51 -32.69 2.85 15.23
CA GLN A 51 -31.75 3.76 14.54
C GLN A 51 -32.11 3.85 13.06
N PRO A 52 -32.42 5.06 12.51
CA PRO A 52 -32.73 5.23 11.10
C PRO A 52 -31.51 5.00 10.23
N SER A 53 -31.71 4.70 8.95
CA SER A 53 -30.64 4.74 7.96
C SER A 53 -30.11 6.16 7.80
N LEU A 54 -28.82 6.28 7.47
CA LEU A 54 -28.19 7.53 7.04
C LEU A 54 -27.75 7.34 5.59
N ASP A 55 -28.12 8.26 4.72
CA ASP A 55 -27.56 8.33 3.38
C ASP A 55 -26.17 9.01 3.39
N GLU A 56 -25.57 9.16 2.22
CA GLU A 56 -24.24 9.77 2.03
C GLU A 56 -24.16 11.18 2.65
N ASN A 57 -25.21 12.02 2.48
CA ASN A 57 -25.22 13.39 2.99
C ASN A 57 -25.38 13.43 4.51
N ALA A 58 -26.40 12.72 5.04
CA ALA A 58 -26.63 12.65 6.48
C ALA A 58 -25.45 12.02 7.23
N LEU A 59 -24.78 11.06 6.63
CA LEU A 59 -23.54 10.47 7.20
C LEU A 59 -22.41 11.49 7.21
N GLY A 60 -22.21 12.24 6.12
CA GLY A 60 -21.22 13.31 6.02
C GLY A 60 -21.45 14.42 7.05
N GLU A 61 -22.71 14.88 7.21
CA GLU A 61 -23.12 15.87 8.22
C GLU A 61 -22.84 15.34 9.64
N ALA A 62 -23.19 14.09 9.93
CA ALA A 62 -22.95 13.49 11.25
C ALA A 62 -21.45 13.45 11.60
N TRP A 63 -20.57 13.18 10.65
CA TRP A 63 -19.11 13.24 10.86
C TRP A 63 -18.61 14.68 11.05
N ALA A 64 -19.13 15.62 10.25
CA ALA A 64 -18.77 17.04 10.35
C ALA A 64 -19.17 17.63 11.73
N ASP A 65 -20.36 17.32 12.23
CA ASP A 65 -20.85 17.77 13.53
C ASP A 65 -20.00 17.26 14.70
N LEU A 66 -19.36 16.10 14.54
CA LEU A 66 -18.44 15.54 15.54
C LEU A 66 -17.01 16.09 15.42
N GLY A 67 -16.71 16.86 14.36
CA GLY A 67 -15.33 17.27 14.06
C GLY A 67 -14.40 16.06 13.86
N ALA A 68 -14.94 14.93 13.47
CA ALA A 68 -14.24 13.68 13.32
C ALA A 68 -14.13 13.27 11.84
N GLN A 69 -13.18 12.37 11.54
CA GLN A 69 -12.96 11.81 10.22
C GLN A 69 -13.02 10.29 10.29
N PHE A 70 -13.80 9.70 9.41
CA PHE A 70 -13.83 8.27 9.18
C PHE A 70 -13.56 7.98 7.71
N GLY A 71 -12.86 6.88 7.43
CA GLY A 71 -12.60 6.45 6.07
C GLY A 71 -12.45 4.95 5.99
N ALA A 72 -12.76 4.40 4.82
CA ALA A 72 -12.54 3.00 4.48
C ALA A 72 -11.71 2.90 3.20
N SER A 73 -10.72 2.02 3.17
CA SER A 73 -9.87 1.81 2.01
C SER A 73 -9.42 0.36 1.89
N ALA A 74 -9.31 -0.13 0.66
CA ALA A 74 -8.71 -1.43 0.40
C ALA A 74 -7.37 -1.24 -0.32
N GLY A 75 -6.30 -1.63 0.35
CA GLY A 75 -4.98 -1.81 -0.27
C GLY A 75 -4.84 -3.21 -0.85
N THR A 76 -3.62 -3.56 -1.25
CA THR A 76 -3.34 -4.89 -1.80
C THR A 76 -3.63 -6.01 -0.80
N ASP A 77 -3.18 -5.85 0.45
CA ASP A 77 -3.24 -6.92 1.45
C ASP A 77 -4.40 -6.80 2.44
N ARG A 78 -4.94 -5.61 2.67
CA ARG A 78 -5.92 -5.37 3.73
C ARG A 78 -7.00 -4.38 3.34
N LEU A 79 -8.16 -4.57 3.94
CA LEU A 79 -9.22 -3.58 4.07
C LEU A 79 -8.99 -2.86 5.41
N SER A 80 -8.93 -1.54 5.38
CA SER A 80 -8.66 -0.71 6.55
C SER A 80 -9.78 0.28 6.78
N PHE A 81 -10.23 0.40 8.03
CA PHE A 81 -11.07 1.50 8.50
C PHE A 81 -10.21 2.41 9.36
N THR A 82 -10.34 3.71 9.18
CA THR A 82 -9.64 4.72 9.96
C THR A 82 -10.63 5.65 10.63
N LEU A 83 -10.37 5.98 11.90
CA LEU A 83 -11.11 6.99 12.65
C LEU A 83 -10.11 7.98 13.25
N ARG A 84 -10.35 9.27 13.05
CA ARG A 84 -9.65 10.35 13.73
C ARG A 84 -10.68 11.23 14.45
N THR A 85 -10.50 11.41 15.75
CA THR A 85 -11.45 12.16 16.58
C THR A 85 -10.76 12.83 17.76
N LEU A 86 -11.44 13.76 18.40
CA LEU A 86 -11.01 14.28 19.71
C LEU A 86 -11.17 13.20 20.78
N SER A 87 -10.33 13.23 21.82
CA SER A 87 -10.41 12.33 22.97
C SER A 87 -11.36 12.85 24.07
N GLU A 88 -12.10 13.93 23.82
CA GLU A 88 -13.11 14.44 24.72
C GLU A 88 -14.23 13.38 24.85
N PRO A 89 -14.66 13.02 26.09
CA PRO A 89 -15.45 11.82 26.31
C PRO A 89 -16.76 11.71 25.50
N ASP A 90 -17.54 12.81 25.44
CA ASP A 90 -18.84 12.80 24.75
C ASP A 90 -18.68 12.72 23.23
N LEU A 91 -17.72 13.46 22.66
CA LEU A 91 -17.43 13.42 21.21
C LEU A 91 -16.84 12.07 20.82
N LEU A 92 -15.90 11.57 21.63
CA LEU A 92 -15.29 10.26 21.42
C LEU A 92 -16.33 9.14 21.42
N ALA A 93 -17.23 9.12 22.39
CA ALA A 93 -18.26 8.10 22.48
C ALA A 93 -19.20 8.11 21.24
N LYS A 94 -19.62 9.31 20.80
CA LYS A 94 -20.46 9.48 19.61
C LYS A 94 -19.73 9.08 18.33
N ALA A 95 -18.45 9.49 18.18
CA ALA A 95 -17.63 9.14 17.01
C ALA A 95 -17.40 7.61 16.92
N VAL A 96 -17.11 6.96 18.06
CA VAL A 96 -16.95 5.50 18.11
C VAL A 96 -18.27 4.78 17.78
N ALA A 97 -19.39 5.28 18.29
CA ALA A 97 -20.71 4.70 17.99
C ALA A 97 -21.08 4.82 16.49
N LEU A 98 -20.79 5.98 15.87
CA LEU A 98 -21.02 6.19 14.43
C LEU A 98 -20.09 5.31 13.59
N ALA A 99 -18.81 5.21 13.96
CA ALA A 99 -17.85 4.31 13.29
C ALA A 99 -18.28 2.85 13.39
N ALA A 100 -18.73 2.40 14.57
CA ALA A 100 -19.24 1.04 14.77
C ALA A 100 -20.47 0.73 13.88
N ARG A 101 -21.38 1.70 13.70
CA ARG A 101 -22.48 1.58 12.75
C ARG A 101 -21.99 1.45 11.32
N GLN A 102 -21.06 2.30 10.90
CA GLN A 102 -20.55 2.29 9.53
C GLN A 102 -19.77 1.01 9.22
N ILE A 103 -19.06 0.46 10.22
CA ILE A 103 -18.42 -0.86 10.10
C ILE A 103 -19.45 -1.99 10.15
N GLY A 104 -20.47 -1.93 10.98
CA GLY A 104 -21.42 -3.05 11.19
C GLY A 104 -22.59 -3.10 10.21
N GLU A 105 -23.01 -1.95 9.68
CA GLU A 105 -24.27 -1.77 8.97
C GLU A 105 -24.14 -1.02 7.63
N PRO A 106 -23.15 -1.34 6.76
CA PRO A 106 -23.03 -0.65 5.49
C PRO A 106 -24.28 -0.85 4.61
N ALA A 107 -24.77 0.24 4.02
CA ALA A 107 -26.02 0.22 3.27
C ALA A 107 -25.91 -0.55 1.94
N PHE A 108 -24.81 -0.42 1.22
CA PHE A 108 -24.61 -1.01 -0.12
C PHE A 108 -25.84 -0.83 -1.02
N LEU A 109 -26.19 0.40 -1.32
CA LEU A 109 -27.37 0.75 -2.12
C LEU A 109 -27.06 0.57 -3.61
N ASP A 110 -27.90 -0.19 -4.33
CA ASP A 110 -27.68 -0.45 -5.75
C ASP A 110 -27.72 0.84 -6.60
N VAL A 111 -28.63 1.76 -6.32
CA VAL A 111 -28.72 3.04 -7.03
C VAL A 111 -27.42 3.87 -6.89
N VAL A 112 -26.82 3.86 -5.72
CA VAL A 112 -25.54 4.54 -5.47
C VAL A 112 -24.41 3.83 -6.20
N TRP A 113 -24.39 2.50 -6.14
CA TRP A 113 -23.40 1.71 -6.88
C TRP A 113 -23.49 1.95 -8.40
N GLN A 114 -24.68 1.97 -8.98
CA GLN A 114 -24.83 2.22 -10.42
C GLN A 114 -24.28 3.61 -10.80
N ARG A 115 -24.55 4.65 -9.99
CA ARG A 115 -23.96 5.99 -10.17
C ARG A 115 -22.44 5.95 -10.13
N ASP A 116 -21.87 5.32 -9.10
CA ASP A 116 -20.43 5.32 -8.87
C ASP A 116 -19.71 4.40 -9.85
N LYS A 117 -20.33 3.31 -10.28
CA LYS A 117 -19.84 2.45 -11.36
C LYS A 117 -19.59 3.24 -12.66
N GLN A 118 -20.47 4.17 -13.01
CA GLN A 118 -20.26 5.03 -14.18
C GLN A 118 -19.07 5.96 -14.00
N LYS A 119 -18.87 6.51 -12.79
CA LYS A 119 -17.67 7.34 -12.49
C LYS A 119 -16.39 6.50 -12.61
N VAL A 120 -16.38 5.29 -12.08
CA VAL A 120 -15.21 4.38 -12.19
C VAL A 120 -14.91 4.05 -13.65
N LEU A 121 -15.92 3.73 -14.46
CA LEU A 121 -15.73 3.45 -15.89
C LEU A 121 -15.20 4.67 -16.65
N ALA A 122 -15.70 5.87 -16.35
CA ALA A 122 -15.20 7.11 -16.94
C ALA A 122 -13.73 7.37 -16.56
N SER A 123 -13.38 7.18 -15.27
CA SER A 123 -12.00 7.30 -14.78
C SER A 123 -11.05 6.30 -15.43
N LEU A 124 -11.48 5.06 -15.64
CA LEU A 124 -10.67 4.04 -16.34
C LEU A 124 -10.42 4.45 -17.79
N LYS A 125 -11.46 4.94 -18.50
CA LYS A 125 -11.31 5.43 -19.87
C LYS A 125 -10.34 6.61 -19.96
N GLU A 126 -10.39 7.54 -19.01
CA GLU A 126 -9.44 8.63 -18.91
C GLU A 126 -8.02 8.12 -18.61
N ALA A 127 -7.89 7.18 -17.66
CA ALA A 127 -6.60 6.58 -17.29
C ALA A 127 -5.91 5.88 -18.47
N ASP A 128 -6.68 5.32 -19.40
CA ASP A 128 -6.16 4.68 -20.62
C ASP A 128 -5.53 5.69 -21.62
N THR A 129 -5.72 6.99 -21.42
CA THR A 129 -5.03 8.02 -22.21
C THR A 129 -3.68 8.43 -21.62
N ARG A 130 -3.33 7.93 -20.45
CA ARG A 130 -2.10 8.32 -19.73
C ARG A 130 -0.98 7.33 -19.98
N PRO A 131 0.16 7.75 -20.57
CA PRO A 131 1.31 6.88 -20.85
C PRO A 131 1.80 6.12 -19.63
N SER A 132 1.90 6.79 -18.48
CA SER A 132 2.36 6.19 -17.22
C SER A 132 1.45 5.06 -16.72
N THR A 133 0.13 5.20 -16.88
CA THR A 133 -0.84 4.17 -16.50
C THR A 133 -0.70 2.93 -17.38
N LEU A 134 -0.61 3.12 -18.69
CA LEU A 134 -0.45 1.99 -19.62
C LEU A 134 0.88 1.26 -19.40
N ALA A 135 1.97 2.00 -19.23
CA ALA A 135 3.27 1.40 -18.92
C ALA A 135 3.25 0.65 -17.58
N GLY A 136 2.63 1.24 -16.54
CA GLY A 136 2.49 0.62 -15.21
C GLY A 136 1.69 -0.68 -15.25
N ARG A 137 0.57 -0.72 -15.97
CA ARG A 137 -0.23 -1.95 -16.14
C ARG A 137 0.54 -3.05 -16.85
N ALA A 138 1.19 -2.72 -17.97
CA ALA A 138 2.01 -3.67 -18.70
C ALA A 138 3.15 -4.22 -17.84
N TYR A 139 3.76 -3.37 -17.02
CA TYR A 139 4.81 -3.74 -16.08
C TYR A 139 4.27 -4.65 -14.96
N SER A 140 3.18 -4.27 -14.31
CA SER A 140 2.54 -5.05 -13.24
C SER A 140 2.16 -6.45 -13.73
N GLN A 141 1.51 -6.53 -14.87
CA GLN A 141 1.17 -7.80 -15.52
C GLN A 141 2.40 -8.67 -15.80
N ALA A 142 3.49 -8.06 -16.30
CA ALA A 142 4.71 -8.81 -16.64
C ALA A 142 5.47 -9.26 -15.39
N VAL A 143 5.47 -8.47 -14.29
CA VAL A 143 6.13 -8.82 -13.04
C VAL A 143 5.38 -9.90 -12.26
N TYR A 144 4.06 -9.79 -12.19
CA TYR A 144 3.26 -10.65 -11.30
C TYR A 144 2.56 -11.79 -12.01
N GLY A 145 2.44 -11.75 -13.37
CA GLY A 145 1.75 -12.77 -14.13
C GLY A 145 0.31 -12.96 -13.66
N ASN A 146 -0.03 -14.17 -13.22
CA ASN A 146 -1.35 -14.52 -12.72
C ASN A 146 -1.50 -14.32 -11.18
N HIS A 147 -0.49 -13.79 -10.51
CA HIS A 147 -0.60 -13.52 -9.08
C HIS A 147 -1.54 -12.33 -8.82
N PRO A 148 -2.40 -12.37 -7.78
CA PRO A 148 -3.38 -11.31 -7.50
C PRO A 148 -2.78 -9.90 -7.28
N TYR A 149 -1.51 -9.78 -6.94
CA TYR A 149 -0.82 -8.49 -6.87
C TYR A 149 -0.75 -7.76 -8.22
N GLY A 150 -0.84 -8.49 -9.31
CA GLY A 150 -0.88 -7.95 -10.68
C GLY A 150 -2.28 -7.81 -11.25
N TYR A 151 -3.35 -8.07 -10.48
CA TYR A 151 -4.71 -7.89 -10.98
C TYR A 151 -5.02 -6.41 -11.17
N GLU A 152 -5.40 -6.07 -12.38
CA GLU A 152 -5.73 -4.70 -12.77
C GLU A 152 -7.24 -4.54 -12.94
N MET A 153 -7.76 -3.44 -12.38
CA MET A 153 -9.14 -3.03 -12.59
C MET A 153 -9.34 -2.63 -14.05
N THR A 154 -10.28 -3.27 -14.72
CA THR A 154 -10.65 -3.00 -16.12
C THR A 154 -12.13 -2.72 -16.23
N ALA A 155 -12.56 -2.15 -17.37
CA ALA A 155 -13.99 -1.97 -17.65
C ALA A 155 -14.75 -3.30 -17.57
N ALA A 156 -14.15 -4.40 -18.03
CA ALA A 156 -14.74 -5.74 -17.98
C ALA A 156 -14.87 -6.24 -16.52
N SER A 157 -13.81 -6.11 -15.69
CA SER A 157 -13.88 -6.52 -14.29
C SER A 157 -14.92 -5.70 -13.51
N VAL A 158 -14.98 -4.38 -13.73
CA VAL A 158 -15.99 -3.49 -13.12
C VAL A 158 -17.40 -3.86 -13.55
N ALA A 159 -17.60 -4.21 -14.84
CA ALA A 159 -18.92 -4.66 -15.34
C ALA A 159 -19.42 -5.89 -14.57
N ASN A 160 -18.52 -6.79 -14.18
CA ASN A 160 -18.84 -8.04 -13.47
C ASN A 160 -19.08 -7.86 -11.97
N VAL A 161 -18.85 -6.69 -11.40
CA VAL A 161 -19.08 -6.44 -9.96
C VAL A 161 -20.51 -5.96 -9.72
N SER A 162 -21.15 -6.57 -8.73
CA SER A 162 -22.51 -6.27 -8.26
C SER A 162 -22.53 -6.00 -6.75
N VAL A 163 -23.63 -5.40 -6.27
CA VAL A 163 -23.87 -5.21 -4.81
C VAL A 163 -23.86 -6.55 -4.05
N PRO A 164 -24.49 -7.64 -4.53
CA PRO A 164 -24.35 -8.95 -3.89
C PRO A 164 -22.91 -9.42 -3.74
N ASP A 165 -22.05 -9.16 -4.73
CA ASP A 165 -20.60 -9.50 -4.63
C ASP A 165 -19.91 -8.70 -3.53
N MET A 166 -20.18 -7.40 -3.44
CA MET A 166 -19.63 -6.54 -2.38
C MET A 166 -20.06 -7.01 -0.99
N ARG A 167 -21.36 -7.33 -0.82
CA ARG A 167 -21.88 -7.87 0.44
C ARG A 167 -21.26 -9.20 0.81
N ALA A 168 -21.11 -10.11 -0.14
CA ALA A 168 -20.49 -11.42 0.07
C ALA A 168 -19.00 -11.26 0.46
N PHE A 169 -18.27 -10.41 -0.24
CA PHE A 169 -16.87 -10.10 0.05
C PHE A 169 -16.71 -9.46 1.44
N TYR A 170 -17.56 -8.49 1.76
CA TYR A 170 -17.58 -7.82 3.05
C TYR A 170 -17.83 -8.79 4.19
N THR A 171 -18.89 -9.59 4.10
CA THR A 171 -19.26 -10.57 5.14
C THR A 171 -18.19 -11.65 5.36
N ALA A 172 -17.47 -12.04 4.30
CA ALA A 172 -16.39 -13.01 4.40
C ALA A 172 -15.12 -12.42 5.04
N SER A 173 -14.85 -11.13 4.83
CA SER A 173 -13.62 -10.46 5.23
C SER A 173 -13.76 -9.77 6.60
N VAL A 174 -14.87 -9.07 6.86
CA VAL A 174 -15.06 -8.20 8.03
C VAL A 174 -15.76 -8.98 9.15
N VAL A 175 -14.94 -9.66 9.95
CA VAL A 175 -15.39 -10.48 11.09
C VAL A 175 -14.63 -10.06 12.34
N ALA A 176 -15.35 -9.85 13.44
CA ALA A 176 -14.81 -9.30 14.68
C ALA A 176 -13.53 -9.99 15.16
N CYS A 177 -13.50 -11.33 15.15
CA CYS A 177 -12.38 -12.11 15.66
C CYS A 177 -11.10 -12.04 14.78
N ARG A 178 -11.20 -11.55 13.53
CA ARG A 178 -10.04 -11.37 12.62
C ARG A 178 -9.51 -9.95 12.59
N ALA A 179 -10.14 -9.03 13.33
CA ALA A 179 -9.75 -7.62 13.37
C ALA A 179 -8.37 -7.44 14.02
N ARG A 180 -7.55 -6.59 13.41
CA ARG A 180 -6.34 -6.01 14.02
C ARG A 180 -6.62 -4.53 14.24
N ILE A 181 -6.60 -4.10 15.50
CA ILE A 181 -6.96 -2.74 15.89
C ILE A 181 -5.72 -2.05 16.43
N ASN A 182 -5.41 -0.90 15.88
CA ASN A 182 -4.28 -0.08 16.26
C ASN A 182 -4.80 1.30 16.67
N LEU A 183 -4.35 1.79 17.84
CA LEU A 183 -4.77 3.07 18.41
C LEU A 183 -3.54 3.89 18.81
N VAL A 184 -3.57 5.18 18.49
CA VAL A 184 -2.56 6.15 18.92
C VAL A 184 -3.26 7.40 19.37
N GLY A 185 -3.04 7.84 20.62
CA GLY A 185 -3.64 9.07 21.09
C GLY A 185 -3.71 9.23 22.60
N ALA A 186 -4.48 10.24 23.03
CA ALA A 186 -4.65 10.62 24.42
C ALA A 186 -5.74 9.78 25.10
N ILE A 187 -5.52 8.49 25.18
CA ILE A 187 -6.36 7.50 25.86
C ILE A 187 -5.48 6.51 26.62
N ASN A 188 -6.02 5.89 27.65
CA ASN A 188 -5.36 4.82 28.39
C ASN A 188 -5.80 3.43 27.89
N ARG A 189 -5.16 2.39 28.41
CA ARG A 189 -5.42 0.99 28.04
C ARG A 189 -6.88 0.59 28.21
N GLY A 190 -7.52 0.94 29.36
CA GLY A 190 -8.93 0.57 29.60
C GLY A 190 -9.87 1.20 28.58
N GLN A 191 -9.62 2.47 28.23
CA GLN A 191 -10.38 3.16 27.17
C GLN A 191 -10.14 2.50 25.81
N ALA A 192 -8.91 2.11 25.48
CA ALA A 192 -8.60 1.44 24.22
C ALA A 192 -9.34 0.10 24.09
N GLU A 193 -9.41 -0.71 25.15
CA GLU A 193 -10.15 -1.97 25.20
C GLU A 193 -11.67 -1.74 25.00
N GLN A 194 -12.24 -0.69 25.63
CA GLN A 194 -13.64 -0.31 25.45
C GLN A 194 -13.94 0.14 24.02
N ILE A 195 -13.09 1.01 23.45
CA ILE A 195 -13.22 1.50 22.07
C ILE A 195 -13.14 0.33 21.08
N ALA A 196 -12.15 -0.53 21.24
CA ALA A 196 -11.98 -1.71 20.37
C ALA A 196 -13.20 -2.63 20.40
N SER A 197 -13.74 -2.87 21.59
CA SER A 197 -14.98 -3.65 21.77
C SER A 197 -16.18 -2.97 21.11
N ALA A 198 -16.36 -1.66 21.33
CA ALA A 198 -17.46 -0.88 20.77
C ALA A 198 -17.43 -0.84 19.22
N LEU A 199 -16.26 -0.65 18.62
CA LEU A 199 -16.09 -0.62 17.16
C LEU A 199 -16.50 -1.95 16.49
N LEU A 200 -16.32 -3.07 17.18
CA LEU A 200 -16.65 -4.39 16.67
C LEU A 200 -18.02 -4.92 17.12
N ALA A 201 -18.72 -4.19 17.99
CA ALA A 201 -19.96 -4.67 18.62
C ALA A 201 -21.08 -4.98 17.64
N GLN A 202 -21.10 -4.30 16.49
CA GLN A 202 -22.12 -4.49 15.46
C GLN A 202 -21.83 -5.66 14.51
N LEU A 203 -20.59 -6.18 14.53
CA LEU A 203 -20.20 -7.34 13.72
C LEU A 203 -20.66 -8.66 14.34
N PRO A 204 -20.86 -9.70 13.52
CA PRO A 204 -21.19 -11.03 14.03
C PRO A 204 -20.16 -11.51 15.05
N GLN A 205 -20.63 -11.86 16.26
CA GLN A 205 -19.79 -12.36 17.36
C GLN A 205 -19.65 -13.89 17.25
N VAL A 206 -18.82 -14.33 16.34
CA VAL A 206 -18.54 -15.76 16.09
C VAL A 206 -17.11 -16.11 16.51
N ALA A 207 -16.93 -17.33 17.03
CA ALA A 207 -15.59 -17.81 17.34
C ALA A 207 -14.78 -17.99 16.05
N CYS A 208 -13.54 -17.52 16.02
CA CYS A 208 -12.68 -17.68 14.83
C CYS A 208 -12.51 -19.12 14.38
N ALA A 209 -12.48 -20.06 15.33
CA ALA A 209 -12.35 -21.50 15.04
C ALA A 209 -13.54 -22.08 14.27
N SER A 210 -14.72 -21.42 14.32
CA SER A 210 -15.93 -21.85 13.58
C SER A 210 -15.99 -21.27 12.17
N LEU A 211 -15.10 -20.31 11.84
CA LEU A 211 -15.09 -19.68 10.53
C LEU A 211 -14.25 -20.48 9.52
N PRO A 212 -14.66 -20.52 8.25
CA PRO A 212 -13.83 -21.09 7.19
C PRO A 212 -12.46 -20.42 7.17
N THR A 213 -11.40 -21.20 6.98
CA THR A 213 -10.06 -20.65 6.72
C THR A 213 -10.10 -19.88 5.40
N LEU A 214 -9.56 -18.67 5.40
CA LEU A 214 -9.41 -17.92 4.15
C LEU A 214 -8.47 -18.69 3.22
N ALA A 215 -8.84 -18.80 1.95
CA ALA A 215 -8.02 -19.50 0.97
C ALA A 215 -6.61 -18.91 0.93
N PRO A 216 -5.55 -19.74 0.92
CA PRO A 216 -4.20 -19.23 0.81
C PRO A 216 -4.00 -18.54 -0.56
N VAL A 217 -3.29 -17.44 -0.55
CA VAL A 217 -2.80 -16.80 -1.78
C VAL A 217 -1.41 -17.37 -2.05
N ALA A 218 -1.16 -17.82 -3.26
CA ALA A 218 0.14 -18.34 -3.65
C ALA A 218 1.24 -17.27 -3.52
N GLU A 219 2.49 -17.69 -3.44
CA GLU A 219 3.61 -16.75 -3.47
C GLU A 219 3.83 -16.23 -4.88
N VAL A 220 4.37 -15.01 -4.99
CA VAL A 220 4.79 -14.45 -6.28
C VAL A 220 5.94 -15.28 -6.82
N ALA A 221 5.78 -15.82 -8.01
CA ALA A 221 6.83 -16.61 -8.65
C ALA A 221 8.00 -15.72 -9.11
N PRO A 222 9.25 -16.17 -8.97
CA PRO A 222 10.38 -15.47 -9.56
C PRO A 222 10.32 -15.53 -11.10
N LEU A 223 10.91 -14.54 -11.74
CA LEU A 223 11.00 -14.52 -13.22
C LEU A 223 11.97 -15.61 -13.71
N GLY A 224 11.51 -16.44 -14.64
CA GLY A 224 12.36 -17.46 -15.26
C GLY A 224 13.31 -16.90 -16.33
N GLN A 225 12.88 -15.86 -17.03
CA GLN A 225 13.58 -15.22 -18.15
C GLN A 225 13.26 -13.72 -18.22
N PRO A 226 14.08 -12.90 -18.91
CA PRO A 226 13.77 -11.49 -19.10
C PRO A 226 12.51 -11.32 -19.96
N VAL A 227 11.74 -10.28 -19.65
CA VAL A 227 10.58 -9.86 -20.43
C VAL A 227 10.82 -8.45 -20.92
N GLN A 228 10.73 -8.22 -22.21
CA GLN A 228 10.85 -6.90 -22.80
C GLN A 228 9.60 -6.56 -23.59
N GLN A 229 8.97 -5.43 -23.25
CA GLN A 229 7.79 -4.92 -23.94
C GLN A 229 8.07 -3.49 -24.40
N THR A 230 7.86 -3.24 -25.70
CA THR A 230 7.87 -1.90 -26.27
C THR A 230 6.47 -1.56 -26.75
N ILE A 231 5.89 -0.50 -26.21
CA ILE A 231 4.53 -0.08 -26.49
C ILE A 231 4.59 1.23 -27.28
N ALA A 232 4.07 1.18 -28.50
CA ALA A 232 3.95 2.38 -29.33
C ALA A 232 2.88 3.32 -28.74
N PHE A 233 3.25 4.56 -28.50
CA PHE A 233 2.35 5.59 -28.00
C PHE A 233 2.92 6.98 -28.38
N ASP A 234 2.07 7.87 -28.83
CA ASP A 234 2.48 9.24 -29.12
C ASP A 234 2.48 10.06 -27.82
N ALA A 235 3.63 10.12 -27.18
CA ALA A 235 3.85 10.82 -25.91
C ALA A 235 5.00 11.81 -26.00
N ALA A 236 4.88 12.92 -25.29
CA ALA A 236 5.96 13.90 -25.15
C ALA A 236 7.19 13.31 -24.43
N GLN A 237 6.97 12.34 -23.55
CA GLN A 237 8.01 11.63 -22.81
C GLN A 237 7.76 10.11 -22.87
N ALA A 238 8.82 9.36 -23.12
CA ALA A 238 8.80 7.91 -23.00
C ALA A 238 8.82 7.51 -21.53
N GLN A 239 8.07 6.45 -21.20
CA GLN A 239 8.05 5.81 -19.89
C GLN A 239 8.97 4.59 -19.94
N VAL A 240 9.87 4.46 -18.98
CA VAL A 240 10.77 3.30 -18.84
C VAL A 240 10.60 2.72 -17.45
N LEU A 241 10.22 1.44 -17.39
CA LEU A 241 10.10 0.66 -16.16
C LEU A 241 10.97 -0.59 -16.25
N VAL A 242 11.79 -0.81 -15.23
CA VAL A 242 12.66 -2.00 -15.12
C VAL A 242 12.51 -2.60 -13.74
N GLY A 243 12.35 -3.91 -13.64
CA GLY A 243 12.31 -4.57 -12.34
C GLY A 243 11.82 -6.01 -12.35
N GLN A 244 11.49 -6.51 -11.18
CA GLN A 244 11.15 -7.91 -10.94
C GLN A 244 10.38 -8.05 -9.62
N PRO A 245 9.84 -9.24 -9.24
CA PRO A 245 9.44 -9.52 -7.88
C PRO A 245 10.61 -9.30 -6.91
N GLY A 246 10.35 -8.66 -5.78
CA GLY A 246 11.33 -8.33 -4.76
C GLY A 246 11.29 -9.30 -3.58
N TYR A 247 10.86 -8.83 -2.40
CA TYR A 247 10.83 -9.59 -1.16
C TYR A 247 9.61 -9.23 -0.30
N LYS A 248 9.33 -10.05 0.74
CA LYS A 248 8.23 -9.83 1.70
C LYS A 248 8.60 -8.79 2.75
N ARG A 249 7.60 -8.15 3.35
CA ARG A 249 7.83 -7.13 4.39
C ARG A 249 8.54 -7.67 5.63
N ASN A 250 8.34 -8.93 5.98
CA ASN A 250 8.98 -9.59 7.12
C ASN A 250 10.29 -10.32 6.77
N ASP A 251 10.86 -10.07 5.58
CA ASP A 251 12.16 -10.63 5.19
C ASP A 251 13.28 -10.15 6.13
N PRO A 252 14.13 -11.03 6.66
CA PRO A 252 15.25 -10.66 7.53
C PRO A 252 16.20 -9.61 6.91
N ALA A 253 16.35 -9.61 5.57
CA ALA A 253 17.18 -8.66 4.84
C ALA A 253 16.53 -7.26 4.67
N PHE A 254 15.34 -7.02 5.23
CA PHE A 254 14.60 -5.76 5.02
C PHE A 254 15.45 -4.50 5.22
N PHE A 255 16.16 -4.39 6.35
CA PHE A 255 16.98 -3.20 6.64
C PHE A 255 18.18 -3.07 5.70
N THR A 256 18.81 -4.18 5.36
CA THR A 256 19.90 -4.24 4.39
C THR A 256 19.43 -3.79 3.01
N MET A 257 18.27 -4.26 2.58
CA MET A 257 17.65 -3.85 1.30
C MET A 257 17.17 -2.40 1.34
N LEU A 258 16.69 -1.90 2.48
CA LEU A 258 16.31 -0.50 2.67
C LEU A 258 17.51 0.44 2.45
N VAL A 259 18.62 0.19 3.13
CA VAL A 259 19.86 0.98 2.98
C VAL A 259 20.42 0.86 1.57
N GLY A 260 20.46 -0.36 1.03
CA GLY A 260 20.93 -0.61 -0.34
C GLY A 260 20.09 0.09 -1.40
N ASN A 261 18.74 0.06 -1.27
CA ASN A 261 17.87 0.79 -2.18
C ASN A 261 18.02 2.30 -2.06
N TYR A 262 18.23 2.82 -0.86
CA TYR A 262 18.50 4.24 -0.66
C TYR A 262 19.69 4.70 -1.50
N ILE A 263 20.78 3.92 -1.50
CA ILE A 263 21.99 4.22 -2.27
C ILE A 263 21.75 4.03 -3.78
N LEU A 264 21.02 2.98 -4.18
CA LEU A 264 20.78 2.68 -5.59
C LEU A 264 19.92 3.76 -6.27
N GLY A 265 18.74 4.07 -5.73
CA GLY A 265 17.80 4.99 -6.38
C GLY A 265 16.74 5.59 -5.45
N GLY A 266 16.68 5.17 -4.18
CA GLY A 266 15.67 5.67 -3.22
C GLY A 266 16.08 6.97 -2.52
N GLY A 267 17.36 7.32 -2.50
CA GLY A 267 17.91 8.49 -1.81
C GLY A 267 17.82 9.80 -2.60
N GLY A 268 17.05 9.84 -3.68
CA GLY A 268 16.93 11.03 -4.53
C GLY A 268 18.27 11.43 -5.17
N PHE A 269 18.64 12.70 -5.10
CA PHE A 269 19.82 13.26 -5.80
C PHE A 269 21.17 12.63 -5.42
N VAL A 270 21.27 12.03 -4.24
CA VAL A 270 22.52 11.39 -3.78
C VAL A 270 22.61 9.92 -4.23
N SER A 271 21.60 9.37 -4.89
CA SER A 271 21.58 7.98 -5.35
C SER A 271 22.38 7.79 -6.64
N ARG A 272 22.88 6.55 -6.85
CA ARG A 272 23.65 6.21 -8.05
C ARG A 272 22.87 6.41 -9.34
N LEU A 273 21.61 5.99 -9.38
CA LEU A 273 20.76 6.16 -10.56
C LEU A 273 20.62 7.65 -10.92
N MET A 274 20.32 8.51 -9.95
CA MET A 274 20.21 9.95 -10.21
C MET A 274 21.55 10.53 -10.72
N ASN A 275 22.65 10.16 -10.08
CA ASN A 275 23.98 10.65 -10.48
C ASN A 275 24.33 10.20 -11.91
N GLU A 276 24.14 8.92 -12.24
CA GLU A 276 24.58 8.38 -13.54
C GLU A 276 23.64 8.75 -14.70
N VAL A 277 22.32 8.70 -14.49
CA VAL A 277 21.35 8.90 -15.57
C VAL A 277 21.01 10.38 -15.75
N ARG A 278 20.85 11.12 -14.63
CA ARG A 278 20.47 12.53 -14.66
C ARG A 278 21.69 13.46 -14.64
N GLU A 279 22.47 13.45 -13.56
CA GLU A 279 23.49 14.48 -13.35
C GLU A 279 24.62 14.41 -14.40
N LYS A 280 25.14 13.22 -14.67
CA LYS A 280 26.25 13.06 -15.62
C LYS A 280 25.84 13.07 -17.08
N ARG A 281 24.59 12.65 -17.40
CA ARG A 281 24.17 12.43 -18.81
C ARG A 281 22.97 13.22 -19.25
N GLY A 282 22.23 13.86 -18.35
CA GLY A 282 21.06 14.66 -18.68
C GLY A 282 19.92 13.90 -19.37
N LEU A 283 19.84 12.56 -19.16
CA LEU A 283 18.88 11.71 -19.88
C LEU A 283 17.47 11.74 -19.29
N THR A 284 17.30 12.25 -18.07
CA THR A 284 16.00 12.30 -17.39
C THR A 284 15.97 13.45 -16.39
N TYR A 285 14.77 13.87 -16.00
CA TYR A 285 14.56 14.73 -14.83
C TYR A 285 14.65 13.96 -13.51
N GLY A 286 14.31 12.68 -13.51
CA GLY A 286 14.37 11.84 -12.33
C GLY A 286 14.34 10.37 -12.66
N VAL A 287 15.09 9.59 -11.91
CA VAL A 287 15.12 8.13 -11.95
C VAL A 287 15.17 7.61 -10.53
N TYR A 288 14.27 6.72 -10.19
CA TYR A 288 14.11 6.23 -8.83
C TYR A 288 13.98 4.70 -8.81
N SER A 289 14.51 4.10 -7.75
CA SER A 289 14.23 2.70 -7.44
C SER A 289 13.45 2.56 -6.14
N SER A 290 12.56 1.59 -6.10
CA SER A 290 11.76 1.26 -4.91
C SER A 290 11.48 -0.22 -4.81
N PHE A 291 11.28 -0.70 -3.58
CA PHE A 291 10.67 -1.99 -3.27
C PHE A 291 9.30 -1.75 -2.64
N ALA A 292 8.34 -2.57 -2.97
CA ALA A 292 6.98 -2.53 -2.40
C ALA A 292 6.66 -3.82 -1.60
N PRO A 293 7.41 -4.12 -0.53
CA PRO A 293 7.26 -5.37 0.20
C PRO A 293 5.91 -5.45 0.93
N GLY A 294 5.17 -6.53 0.71
CA GLY A 294 3.89 -6.84 1.35
C GLY A 294 3.91 -8.20 2.05
N LEU A 295 2.74 -8.79 2.23
CA LEU A 295 2.63 -10.18 2.71
C LEU A 295 3.27 -11.17 1.73
N HIS A 296 3.25 -10.84 0.44
CA HIS A 296 3.99 -11.55 -0.62
C HIS A 296 5.11 -10.65 -1.16
N ALA A 297 5.96 -11.20 -2.03
CA ALA A 297 7.05 -10.46 -2.65
C ALA A 297 6.49 -9.36 -3.56
N GLY A 298 6.49 -8.14 -3.09
CA GLY A 298 6.14 -6.97 -3.90
C GLY A 298 7.28 -6.61 -4.86
N ALA A 299 6.98 -5.80 -5.88
CA ALA A 299 7.96 -5.50 -6.93
C ALA A 299 9.15 -4.67 -6.44
N PHE A 300 10.31 -4.97 -6.99
CA PHE A 300 11.40 -3.99 -7.19
C PHE A 300 11.13 -3.29 -8.50
N THR A 301 11.14 -1.97 -8.49
CA THR A 301 10.86 -1.16 -9.67
C THR A 301 11.87 -0.03 -9.78
N VAL A 302 12.49 0.11 -10.95
CA VAL A 302 13.18 1.34 -11.36
C VAL A 302 12.30 2.02 -12.40
N SER A 303 12.02 3.31 -12.20
CA SER A 303 11.17 4.11 -13.07
C SER A 303 11.84 5.41 -13.47
N LEU A 304 11.70 5.78 -14.73
CA LEU A 304 12.13 7.08 -15.25
C LEU A 304 11.26 7.51 -16.44
N GLN A 305 11.28 8.81 -16.69
CA GLN A 305 10.72 9.43 -17.88
C GLN A 305 11.84 10.14 -18.64
N THR A 306 11.83 10.04 -19.96
CA THR A 306 12.88 10.63 -20.79
C THR A 306 12.30 11.08 -22.14
N ARG A 307 13.08 11.82 -22.91
CA ARG A 307 12.73 12.10 -24.31
C ARG A 307 12.61 10.79 -25.11
N PRO A 308 11.64 10.70 -26.03
CA PRO A 308 11.44 9.48 -26.82
C PRO A 308 12.68 8.97 -27.57
N ASP A 309 13.51 9.89 -28.07
CA ASP A 309 14.77 9.60 -28.77
C ASP A 309 15.94 9.20 -27.85
N GLN A 310 15.80 9.39 -26.55
CA GLN A 310 16.81 9.04 -25.52
C GLN A 310 16.46 7.78 -24.73
N ALA A 311 15.30 7.18 -24.95
CA ALA A 311 14.81 6.08 -24.13
C ALA A 311 15.78 4.87 -24.12
N ALA A 312 16.34 4.52 -25.27
CA ALA A 312 17.30 3.42 -25.38
C ALA A 312 18.60 3.70 -24.58
N ALA A 313 19.14 4.92 -24.67
CA ALA A 313 20.33 5.32 -23.94
C ALA A 313 20.09 5.35 -22.43
N ALA A 314 18.94 5.93 -21.99
CA ALA A 314 18.56 5.98 -20.57
C ALA A 314 18.36 4.57 -19.99
N LEU A 315 17.71 3.67 -20.73
CA LEU A 315 17.55 2.27 -20.34
C LEU A 315 18.91 1.55 -20.20
N ALA A 316 19.80 1.71 -21.19
CA ALA A 316 21.12 1.08 -21.18
C ALA A 316 21.93 1.49 -19.93
N VAL A 317 22.00 2.80 -19.64
CA VAL A 317 22.68 3.31 -18.43
C VAL A 317 22.01 2.80 -17.16
N THR A 318 20.67 2.80 -17.09
CA THR A 318 19.93 2.31 -15.94
C THR A 318 20.26 0.84 -15.65
N ARG A 319 20.24 -0.03 -16.68
CA ARG A 319 20.61 -1.43 -16.54
C ARG A 319 22.04 -1.63 -16.09
N GLN A 320 22.97 -0.86 -16.66
CA GLN A 320 24.38 -0.89 -16.26
C GLN A 320 24.54 -0.56 -14.78
N VAL A 321 23.90 0.51 -14.29
CA VAL A 321 23.98 0.91 -12.87
C VAL A 321 23.43 -0.19 -11.96
N ILE A 322 22.31 -0.82 -12.31
CA ILE A 322 21.73 -1.93 -11.54
C ILE A 322 22.72 -3.11 -11.50
N GLN A 323 23.26 -3.52 -12.65
CA GLN A 323 24.21 -4.65 -12.76
C GLN A 323 25.48 -4.39 -11.94
N GLU A 324 26.07 -3.20 -12.08
CA GLU A 324 27.26 -2.81 -11.33
C GLU A 324 27.00 -2.76 -9.82
N PHE A 325 25.82 -2.25 -9.40
CA PHE A 325 25.46 -2.22 -7.98
C PHE A 325 25.30 -3.61 -7.40
N VAL A 326 24.64 -4.53 -8.11
CA VAL A 326 24.48 -5.92 -7.69
C VAL A 326 25.83 -6.66 -7.66
N ALA A 327 26.70 -6.43 -8.62
CA ALA A 327 27.99 -7.11 -8.72
C ALA A 327 29.01 -6.60 -7.68
N SER A 328 29.10 -5.28 -7.51
CA SER A 328 30.19 -4.65 -6.73
C SER A 328 29.73 -4.24 -5.32
N GLY A 329 28.43 -3.96 -5.12
CA GLY A 329 27.90 -3.36 -3.90
C GLY A 329 28.21 -1.86 -3.79
N PRO A 330 27.82 -1.24 -2.67
CA PRO A 330 28.15 0.15 -2.36
C PRO A 330 29.56 0.29 -1.76
N THR A 331 30.06 1.51 -1.77
CA THR A 331 31.26 1.90 -1.00
C THR A 331 30.91 2.17 0.46
N GLU A 332 31.90 2.11 1.36
CA GLU A 332 31.69 2.45 2.79
C GLU A 332 31.23 3.90 2.98
N ALA A 333 31.67 4.82 2.13
CA ALA A 333 31.26 6.22 2.18
C ALA A 333 29.76 6.38 1.83
N GLU A 334 29.27 5.66 0.81
CA GLU A 334 27.84 5.65 0.46
C GLU A 334 26.98 5.03 1.57
N VAL A 335 27.47 3.95 2.17
CA VAL A 335 26.75 3.30 3.30
C VAL A 335 26.66 4.23 4.49
N LYS A 336 27.79 4.90 4.85
CA LYS A 336 27.78 5.88 5.94
C LYS A 336 26.79 7.01 5.67
N ALA A 337 26.84 7.62 4.49
CA ALA A 337 25.95 8.73 4.14
C ALA A 337 24.46 8.32 4.13
N ALA A 338 24.14 7.11 3.63
CA ALA A 338 22.79 6.58 3.65
C ALA A 338 22.28 6.35 5.08
N LYS A 339 23.10 5.75 5.93
CA LYS A 339 22.77 5.52 7.35
C LYS A 339 22.58 6.84 8.10
N ASP A 340 23.47 7.79 7.94
CA ASP A 340 23.37 9.13 8.57
C ASP A 340 22.03 9.81 8.21
N ASN A 341 21.62 9.73 6.95
CA ASN A 341 20.36 10.31 6.49
C ASN A 341 19.14 9.55 7.02
N LEU A 342 19.12 8.22 6.91
CA LEU A 342 18.00 7.40 7.35
C LEU A 342 17.79 7.51 8.86
N ILE A 343 18.87 7.45 9.66
CA ILE A 343 18.82 7.57 11.12
C ILE A 343 18.42 8.99 11.52
N GLY A 344 19.02 10.01 10.90
CA GLY A 344 18.66 11.42 11.17
C GLY A 344 17.22 11.76 10.80
N GLY A 345 16.70 11.12 9.76
CA GLY A 345 15.31 11.28 9.32
C GLY A 345 14.27 10.45 10.09
N PHE A 346 14.70 9.54 10.99
CA PHE A 346 13.81 8.60 11.66
C PHE A 346 12.68 9.29 12.45
N ALA A 347 12.99 10.37 13.17
CA ALA A 347 12.00 11.11 13.93
C ALA A 347 10.83 11.62 13.05
N LEU A 348 11.09 11.94 11.78
CA LEU A 348 10.07 12.39 10.85
C LEU A 348 9.11 11.27 10.38
N LEU A 349 9.45 10.01 10.64
CA LEU A 349 8.58 8.86 10.35
C LEU A 349 7.49 8.67 11.41
N ILE A 350 7.67 9.25 12.62
CA ILE A 350 6.82 9.04 13.80
C ILE A 350 6.44 10.35 14.50
N ASP A 351 6.56 11.49 13.83
CA ASP A 351 6.38 12.85 14.40
C ASP A 351 4.90 13.24 14.62
N SER A 352 3.96 12.39 14.28
CA SER A 352 2.53 12.63 14.48
C SER A 352 1.79 11.33 14.76
N ASN A 353 0.63 11.42 15.44
CA ASN A 353 -0.21 10.27 15.73
C ASN A 353 -0.56 9.49 14.44
N ARG A 354 -0.86 10.19 13.34
CA ARG A 354 -1.18 9.55 12.05
C ARG A 354 0.00 8.74 11.48
N LYS A 355 1.22 9.30 11.50
CA LYS A 355 2.40 8.58 11.02
C LYS A 355 2.76 7.41 11.93
N LEU A 356 2.68 7.62 13.23
CA LEU A 356 2.92 6.57 14.22
C LEU A 356 1.89 5.44 14.05
N LEU A 357 0.59 5.76 13.90
CA LEU A 357 -0.47 4.78 13.64
C LEU A 357 -0.19 3.95 12.37
N GLY A 358 0.22 4.61 11.28
CA GLY A 358 0.57 3.92 10.04
C GLY A 358 1.73 2.93 10.21
N ASN A 359 2.76 3.31 11.00
CA ASN A 359 3.87 2.42 11.33
C ASN A 359 3.41 1.23 12.17
N ILE A 360 2.65 1.46 13.24
CA ILE A 360 2.15 0.41 14.14
C ILE A 360 1.24 -0.55 13.38
N SER A 361 0.34 -0.01 12.54
CA SER A 361 -0.54 -0.84 11.71
C SER A 361 0.25 -1.71 10.72
N ASN A 362 1.34 -1.19 10.16
CA ASN A 362 2.23 -1.97 9.29
C ASN A 362 2.99 -3.06 10.07
N ILE A 363 3.48 -2.73 11.28
CA ILE A 363 4.14 -3.67 12.19
C ILE A 363 3.18 -4.80 12.55
N ALA A 364 1.99 -4.46 13.03
CA ALA A 364 0.95 -5.40 13.41
C ALA A 364 0.51 -6.28 12.24
N TRP A 365 0.34 -5.69 11.04
CA TRP A 365 -0.13 -6.42 9.86
C TRP A 365 0.88 -7.47 9.37
N ASN A 366 2.16 -7.17 9.46
CA ASN A 366 3.22 -8.05 8.99
C ASN A 366 3.83 -8.92 10.10
N ASP A 367 3.19 -9.00 11.25
CA ASP A 367 3.63 -9.77 12.43
C ASP A 367 5.09 -9.47 12.81
N LEU A 368 5.48 -8.19 12.75
CA LEU A 368 6.81 -7.73 13.13
C LEU A 368 6.91 -7.57 14.66
N PRO A 369 8.11 -7.62 15.24
CA PRO A 369 8.30 -7.45 16.68
C PRO A 369 7.72 -6.13 17.21
N LEU A 370 7.18 -6.11 18.44
CA LEU A 370 6.60 -4.92 19.04
C LEU A 370 7.64 -3.82 19.31
N ASP A 371 8.90 -4.18 19.52
CA ASP A 371 10.04 -3.28 19.68
C ASP A 371 10.64 -2.78 18.36
N TYR A 372 9.92 -2.97 17.25
CA TYR A 372 10.42 -2.69 15.90
C TYR A 372 10.88 -1.25 15.74
N LEU A 373 10.12 -0.27 16.24
CA LEU A 373 10.48 1.14 16.16
C LEU A 373 11.64 1.48 17.11
N ASP A 374 11.69 0.89 18.29
CA ASP A 374 12.74 1.12 19.28
C ASP A 374 14.10 0.62 18.77
N THR A 375 14.09 -0.47 18.01
CA THR A 375 15.30 -1.10 17.46
C THR A 375 15.64 -0.65 16.04
N TRP A 376 14.78 0.17 15.39
CA TRP A 376 14.89 0.52 13.97
C TRP A 376 16.25 1.17 13.64
N GLN A 377 16.63 2.21 14.38
CA GLN A 377 17.90 2.93 14.14
C GLN A 377 19.11 2.01 14.36
N ALA A 378 19.09 1.20 15.42
CA ALA A 378 20.17 0.24 15.69
C ALA A 378 20.29 -0.85 14.61
N ARG A 379 19.18 -1.25 14.00
CA ARG A 379 19.19 -2.19 12.87
C ARG A 379 19.77 -1.55 11.61
N VAL A 380 19.42 -0.31 11.31
CA VAL A 380 20.03 0.45 10.21
C VAL A 380 21.54 0.63 10.44
N GLU A 381 21.93 0.99 11.68
CA GLU A 381 23.34 1.21 12.02
C GLU A 381 24.22 -0.04 11.83
N LYS A 382 23.70 -1.23 12.04
CA LYS A 382 24.41 -2.51 11.87
C LYS A 382 24.67 -2.91 10.41
N VAL A 383 23.96 -2.30 9.45
CA VAL A 383 24.10 -2.68 8.03
C VAL A 383 25.50 -2.33 7.51
N THR A 384 26.15 -3.27 6.83
CA THR A 384 27.47 -3.11 6.22
C THR A 384 27.40 -3.14 4.68
N ALA A 385 28.43 -2.64 4.00
CA ALA A 385 28.55 -2.74 2.55
C ALA A 385 28.55 -4.19 2.05
N THR A 386 29.19 -5.07 2.80
CA THR A 386 29.22 -6.53 2.52
C THR A 386 27.81 -7.14 2.61
N ASP A 387 27.02 -6.79 3.63
CA ASP A 387 25.65 -7.25 3.77
C ASP A 387 24.79 -6.78 2.60
N ILE A 388 24.90 -5.50 2.22
CA ILE A 388 24.15 -4.93 1.09
C ILE A 388 24.51 -5.66 -0.21
N LYS A 389 25.79 -5.84 -0.50
CA LYS A 389 26.24 -6.58 -1.69
C LYS A 389 25.64 -7.98 -1.72
N ALA A 390 25.75 -8.72 -0.63
CA ALA A 390 25.24 -10.09 -0.53
C ALA A 390 23.72 -10.14 -0.69
N ALA A 391 22.98 -9.25 -0.02
CA ALA A 391 21.53 -9.22 -0.09
C ALA A 391 21.02 -8.81 -1.48
N MET A 392 21.62 -7.80 -2.10
CA MET A 392 21.26 -7.37 -3.45
C MET A 392 21.53 -8.46 -4.49
N ALA A 393 22.68 -9.15 -4.40
CA ALA A 393 22.98 -10.28 -5.28
C ALA A 393 22.04 -11.48 -5.08
N ALA A 394 21.60 -11.72 -3.85
CA ALA A 394 20.65 -12.80 -3.56
C ALA A 394 19.20 -12.49 -4.01
N LYS A 395 18.79 -11.22 -3.97
CA LYS A 395 17.41 -10.80 -4.22
C LYS A 395 17.16 -10.28 -5.63
N LEU A 396 18.16 -9.72 -6.31
CA LEU A 396 18.02 -9.14 -7.65
C LEU A 396 18.72 -9.99 -8.70
N GLN A 397 18.05 -10.17 -9.84
CA GLN A 397 18.55 -10.89 -11.00
C GLN A 397 18.45 -9.98 -12.23
N PRO A 398 19.40 -9.03 -12.43
CA PRO A 398 19.31 -8.01 -13.48
C PRO A 398 19.08 -8.58 -14.88
N ASP A 399 19.62 -9.76 -15.16
CA ASP A 399 19.49 -10.43 -16.46
C ASP A 399 18.10 -11.04 -16.71
N LYS A 400 17.23 -11.09 -15.69
CA LYS A 400 15.88 -11.65 -15.78
C LYS A 400 14.78 -10.61 -15.59
N MET A 401 15.13 -9.33 -15.45
CA MET A 401 14.14 -8.29 -15.17
C MET A 401 13.18 -8.06 -16.32
N VAL A 402 11.96 -7.70 -15.95
CA VAL A 402 11.00 -7.07 -16.86
C VAL A 402 11.51 -5.69 -17.25
N THR A 403 11.33 -5.35 -18.52
CA THR A 403 11.51 -4.00 -19.04
C THR A 403 10.30 -3.62 -19.86
N VAL A 404 9.67 -2.52 -19.50
CA VAL A 404 8.60 -1.91 -20.29
C VAL A 404 9.07 -0.53 -20.74
N VAL A 405 8.97 -0.29 -22.04
CA VAL A 405 9.24 1.02 -22.64
C VAL A 405 8.03 1.43 -23.44
N LEU A 406 7.42 2.55 -23.09
CA LEU A 406 6.28 3.10 -23.78
C LEU A 406 6.61 4.48 -24.37
N GLY A 407 6.27 4.72 -25.63
CA GLY A 407 6.44 6.02 -26.28
C GLY A 407 7.86 6.31 -26.76
N ALA A 408 8.78 5.31 -26.80
CA ALA A 408 10.08 5.47 -27.41
C ALA A 408 9.96 5.64 -28.94
N LYS A 409 10.85 6.45 -29.49
CA LYS A 409 11.06 6.53 -30.95
C LYS A 409 12.25 5.66 -31.34
N PRO A 410 12.24 5.07 -32.55
CA PRO A 410 13.36 4.31 -33.08
C PRO A 410 14.66 5.10 -33.09
#